data_4cb4385401b39fe1a14339310b0c2652
#
_entry.id   4cb4385401b39fe1a14339310b0c2652
#
_cell.length_a   1.000
_cell.length_b   1.000
_cell.length_c   1.000
_cell.angle_alpha   90.00
_cell.angle_beta   90.00
_cell.angle_gamma   90.00
#
_symmetry.space_group_name_H-M   'P 1'
#
loop_
_entity.id
_entity.type
_entity.pdbx_description
1 polymer ?
#
loop_
_entity_poly.entity_id
_entity_poly.type
_entity_poly.pdbx_seq_one_letter_code
_entity_poly.pdbx_strand_id
1 'polypeptide(L)'
;MSLMGTEANSRFPRPQRPADAEHFTIYYDPEYFAAFVFNHNFWVFPDGELLVNFVRARCSYEHRYDLKDSMTDGRGEYVTLRSSDGGRTWPLESLQVLGTHQGLERLVESGLAPDAPAMPLDWTSPDFCVTAGFGAPPIRNQHLSYVQYSRDRGQTWEGPYLMPSMGFAQVYGKPDYLVRPDGLVLLFMTVGRGPVSASYNTASLFIAVYATTDGGLTWEYLSSIHRAAPDRDFVGHFYASPTLLSDGRILVATRCHHHFPSEWTELFESADGGRTWQFVSRVNDWGAPGSLLLLDDGRVVMVYGYRVEPEGIRARVSEDDGRSWGPELILRDDGGSLDVGYTRAVKLPGGKVMAAYYFNRSNDPVQVNGGVRHIAATVFTP
;
A
#
# COMPACT_ATOMS: atom_id res chain seq x y z
N MET A 1 10.49 -22.80 -24.43
CA MET A 1 11.44 -21.98 -25.21
C MET A 1 11.99 -20.95 -24.24
N SER A 2 13.20 -21.20 -23.75
CA SER A 2 13.87 -20.40 -22.72
C SER A 2 14.15 -18.99 -23.25
N LEU A 3 13.52 -17.97 -22.67
CA LEU A 3 13.89 -16.57 -22.85
C LEU A 3 15.12 -16.30 -21.95
N MET A 4 16.26 -16.87 -22.31
CA MET A 4 17.54 -16.34 -21.85
C MET A 4 17.79 -15.05 -22.61
N GLY A 5 17.18 -13.97 -22.16
CA GLY A 5 17.42 -12.60 -22.61
C GLY A 5 18.65 -12.06 -21.92
N THR A 6 19.71 -11.99 -22.65
CA THR A 6 20.90 -11.12 -22.61
C THR A 6 21.02 -10.22 -21.36
N GLU A 7 21.96 -10.57 -20.48
CA GLU A 7 22.45 -9.78 -19.32
C GLU A 7 23.05 -8.40 -19.69
N ALA A 8 22.95 -7.96 -20.93
CA ALA A 8 23.76 -6.86 -21.46
C ALA A 8 23.10 -5.45 -21.36
N ASN A 9 21.87 -5.30 -20.82
CA ASN A 9 21.17 -3.99 -20.85
C ASN A 9 20.34 -3.65 -19.61
N SER A 10 20.57 -4.24 -18.46
CA SER A 10 19.94 -3.76 -17.23
C SER A 10 20.62 -2.45 -16.79
N ARG A 11 19.87 -1.35 -16.72
CA ARG A 11 20.34 -0.07 -16.16
C ARG A 11 20.57 -0.13 -14.64
N PHE A 12 20.27 -1.25 -14.00
CA PHE A 12 20.46 -1.48 -12.59
C PHE A 12 21.55 -2.51 -12.33
N PRO A 13 22.27 -2.40 -11.18
CA PRO A 13 23.23 -3.41 -10.74
C PRO A 13 22.60 -4.79 -10.55
N ARG A 14 23.41 -5.85 -10.57
CA ARG A 14 22.92 -7.23 -10.34
C ARG A 14 22.24 -7.37 -8.98
N PRO A 15 21.10 -8.08 -8.91
CA PRO A 15 20.39 -8.33 -7.66
C PRO A 15 21.26 -9.06 -6.62
N GLN A 16 20.99 -8.80 -5.34
CA GLN A 16 21.68 -9.37 -4.19
C GLN A 16 20.67 -9.90 -3.17
N ARG A 17 21.11 -10.76 -2.24
CA ARG A 17 20.28 -11.21 -1.12
C ARG A 17 20.83 -10.64 0.17
N PRO A 18 20.01 -10.00 1.03
CA PRO A 18 20.41 -9.66 2.38
C PRO A 18 20.78 -10.93 3.16
N ALA A 19 21.94 -10.91 3.83
CA ALA A 19 22.42 -12.09 4.55
C ALA A 19 21.61 -12.39 5.82
N ASP A 20 20.89 -11.39 6.34
CA ASP A 20 20.15 -11.42 7.60
C ASP A 20 18.63 -11.37 7.42
N ALA A 21 18.14 -11.66 6.22
CA ALA A 21 16.69 -11.66 5.97
C ALA A 21 16.01 -12.81 6.74
N GLU A 22 15.06 -12.42 7.61
CA GLU A 22 14.23 -13.35 8.38
C GLU A 22 12.76 -13.22 7.94
N HIS A 23 12.07 -14.35 7.77
CA HIS A 23 10.68 -14.37 7.26
C HIS A 23 9.73 -14.86 8.34
N PHE A 24 8.59 -14.16 8.45
CA PHE A 24 7.55 -14.44 9.43
C PHE A 24 6.20 -14.60 8.74
N THR A 25 5.35 -15.49 9.25
CA THR A 25 3.94 -15.54 8.88
C THR A 25 3.16 -14.73 9.90
N ILE A 26 2.45 -13.71 9.44
CA ILE A 26 1.57 -12.89 10.27
C ILE A 26 0.20 -13.56 10.41
N TYR A 27 -0.38 -13.97 9.28
CA TYR A 27 -1.68 -14.64 9.25
C TYR A 27 -1.71 -15.66 8.12
N TYR A 28 -2.07 -16.89 8.42
CA TYR A 28 -2.27 -17.95 7.45
C TYR A 28 -3.49 -18.78 7.86
N ASP A 29 -4.44 -18.91 6.96
CA ASP A 29 -5.60 -19.77 7.13
C ASP A 29 -6.03 -20.30 5.75
N PRO A 30 -6.05 -21.61 5.50
CA PRO A 30 -6.38 -22.19 4.20
C PRO A 30 -7.85 -22.00 3.79
N GLU A 31 -8.72 -21.59 4.71
CA GLU A 31 -10.11 -21.23 4.41
C GLU A 31 -10.31 -19.76 4.04
N TYR A 32 -9.23 -18.96 4.06
CA TYR A 32 -9.29 -17.54 3.80
C TYR A 32 -8.30 -17.09 2.73
N PHE A 33 -8.73 -16.14 1.94
CA PHE A 33 -7.88 -15.26 1.16
C PHE A 33 -7.54 -14.04 2.03
N ALA A 34 -6.27 -13.80 2.32
CA ALA A 34 -5.83 -12.63 3.08
C ALA A 34 -4.86 -11.76 2.26
N ALA A 35 -5.15 -10.46 2.15
CA ALA A 35 -4.40 -9.55 1.31
C ALA A 35 -4.48 -8.08 1.74
N PHE A 36 -3.76 -7.22 1.03
CA PHE A 36 -3.87 -5.76 1.06
C PHE A 36 -3.42 -5.09 2.36
N VAL A 37 -2.15 -5.32 2.74
CA VAL A 37 -1.49 -4.66 3.91
C VAL A 37 -0.99 -3.25 3.59
N PHE A 38 -0.99 -2.80 2.35
CA PHE A 38 -0.32 -1.58 1.90
C PHE A 38 -0.91 -0.26 2.44
N ASN A 39 -0.26 0.86 2.13
CA ASN A 39 -0.52 2.19 2.66
C ASN A 39 -0.24 2.25 4.18
N HIS A 40 -1.02 2.97 4.96
CA HIS A 40 -0.79 3.09 6.41
C HIS A 40 -1.42 1.93 7.21
N ASN A 41 -1.35 0.71 6.73
CA ASN A 41 -1.94 -0.45 7.39
C ASN A 41 -0.95 -1.26 8.24
N PHE A 42 0.17 -0.66 8.65
CA PHE A 42 1.14 -1.29 9.53
C PHE A 42 1.77 -0.22 10.44
N TRP A 43 1.61 -0.36 11.74
CA TRP A 43 2.05 0.61 12.76
C TRP A 43 3.05 -0.04 13.71
N VAL A 44 4.01 0.77 14.16
CA VAL A 44 4.95 0.46 15.24
C VAL A 44 4.71 1.49 16.34
N PHE A 45 4.31 1.03 17.51
CA PHE A 45 4.08 1.89 18.65
C PHE A 45 5.37 2.10 19.48
N PRO A 46 5.45 3.16 20.31
CA PRO A 46 6.68 3.50 21.04
C PRO A 46 7.21 2.41 21.98
N ASP A 47 6.34 1.53 22.45
CA ASP A 47 6.70 0.38 23.31
C ASP A 47 7.13 -0.86 22.51
N GLY A 48 7.14 -0.79 21.18
CA GLY A 48 7.50 -1.89 20.29
C GLY A 48 6.34 -2.81 19.90
N GLU A 49 5.13 -2.52 20.37
CA GLU A 49 3.93 -3.20 19.85
C GLU A 49 3.76 -2.92 18.35
N LEU A 50 3.34 -3.93 17.59
CA LEU A 50 3.01 -3.80 16.18
C LEU A 50 1.52 -4.08 15.95
N LEU A 51 0.93 -3.33 15.02
CA LEU A 51 -0.43 -3.54 14.54
C LEU A 51 -0.42 -3.62 13.03
N VAL A 52 -1.04 -4.64 12.46
CA VAL A 52 -1.26 -4.76 11.02
C VAL A 52 -2.76 -4.77 10.71
N ASN A 53 -3.16 -4.08 9.65
CA ASN A 53 -4.51 -4.16 9.10
C ASN A 53 -4.46 -4.80 7.70
N PHE A 54 -5.40 -5.69 7.43
CA PHE A 54 -5.53 -6.35 6.14
C PHE A 54 -6.98 -6.75 5.87
N VAL A 55 -7.25 -7.21 4.67
CA VAL A 55 -8.54 -7.79 4.29
C VAL A 55 -8.44 -9.29 4.30
N ARG A 56 -9.44 -9.99 4.86
CA ARG A 56 -9.60 -11.42 4.67
C ARG A 56 -11.01 -11.74 4.18
N ALA A 57 -11.12 -12.72 3.30
CA ALA A 57 -12.39 -13.23 2.77
C ALA A 57 -12.37 -14.75 2.77
N ARG A 58 -13.49 -15.39 3.12
CA ARG A 58 -13.58 -16.85 3.00
C ARG A 58 -13.37 -17.25 1.55
N CYS A 59 -12.56 -18.27 1.34
CA CYS A 59 -12.14 -18.71 0.01
C CYS A 59 -12.05 -20.23 -0.03
N SER A 60 -12.75 -20.86 -0.98
CA SER A 60 -12.71 -22.30 -1.17
C SER A 60 -11.49 -22.79 -1.95
N TYR A 61 -10.78 -21.89 -2.62
CA TYR A 61 -9.65 -22.23 -3.52
C TYR A 61 -9.99 -23.24 -4.60
N GLU A 62 -11.22 -23.22 -5.11
CA GLU A 62 -11.68 -24.17 -6.14
C GLU A 62 -11.46 -23.64 -7.57
N HIS A 63 -11.55 -22.32 -7.76
CA HIS A 63 -11.44 -21.70 -9.07
C HIS A 63 -9.98 -21.51 -9.49
N ARG A 64 -9.58 -22.25 -10.53
CA ARG A 64 -8.19 -22.29 -11.01
C ARG A 64 -7.71 -20.97 -11.62
N TYR A 65 -8.59 -20.18 -12.22
CA TYR A 65 -8.22 -19.01 -13.02
C TYR A 65 -8.53 -17.67 -12.33
N ASP A 66 -9.50 -17.61 -11.46
CA ASP A 66 -9.82 -16.42 -10.68
C ASP A 66 -10.16 -16.81 -9.23
N LEU A 67 -9.28 -16.40 -8.30
CA LEU A 67 -9.50 -16.63 -6.87
C LEU A 67 -10.70 -15.86 -6.32
N LYS A 68 -11.06 -14.73 -6.95
CA LYS A 68 -12.22 -13.95 -6.52
C LYS A 68 -13.51 -14.73 -6.69
N ASP A 69 -13.59 -15.61 -7.66
CA ASP A 69 -14.72 -16.52 -7.87
C ASP A 69 -14.79 -17.62 -6.81
N SER A 70 -13.69 -17.86 -6.08
CA SER A 70 -13.64 -18.77 -4.93
C SER A 70 -14.02 -18.11 -3.61
N MET A 71 -14.20 -16.79 -3.57
CA MET A 71 -14.63 -16.08 -2.37
C MET A 71 -16.12 -16.29 -2.13
N THR A 72 -16.46 -16.83 -0.94
CA THR A 72 -17.83 -17.25 -0.59
C THR A 72 -18.60 -16.21 0.21
N ASP A 73 -17.93 -15.21 0.81
CA ASP A 73 -18.51 -14.14 1.60
C ASP A 73 -18.35 -12.75 0.95
N GLY A 74 -18.25 -12.72 -0.37
CA GLY A 74 -18.05 -11.51 -1.14
C GLY A 74 -16.63 -10.97 -1.00
N ARG A 75 -16.48 -9.68 -0.62
CA ARG A 75 -15.15 -9.03 -0.51
C ARG A 75 -14.51 -9.16 0.86
N GLY A 76 -15.16 -9.87 1.79
CA GLY A 76 -14.65 -10.17 3.11
C GLY A 76 -14.74 -9.02 4.11
N GLU A 77 -13.82 -9.00 5.03
CA GLU A 77 -13.79 -8.11 6.19
C GLU A 77 -12.40 -7.47 6.37
N TYR A 78 -12.40 -6.27 6.94
CA TYR A 78 -11.19 -5.60 7.40
C TYR A 78 -10.87 -6.09 8.80
N VAL A 79 -9.64 -6.54 9.01
CA VAL A 79 -9.20 -7.06 10.30
C VAL A 79 -7.86 -6.45 10.71
N THR A 80 -7.65 -6.35 12.02
CA THR A 80 -6.34 -6.04 12.60
C THR A 80 -5.81 -7.22 13.38
N LEU A 81 -4.49 -7.31 13.47
CA LEU A 81 -3.77 -8.31 14.25
C LEU A 81 -2.57 -7.64 14.92
N ARG A 82 -2.24 -8.05 16.16
CA ARG A 82 -1.20 -7.44 16.99
C ARG A 82 -0.06 -8.38 17.28
N SER A 83 1.12 -7.79 17.45
CA SER A 83 2.31 -8.45 17.98
C SER A 83 2.90 -7.60 19.10
N SER A 84 3.21 -8.21 20.24
CA SER A 84 3.87 -7.57 21.38
C SER A 84 5.34 -7.96 21.54
N ASP A 85 5.90 -8.72 20.59
CA ASP A 85 7.28 -9.26 20.66
C ASP A 85 8.15 -8.83 19.47
N GLY A 86 7.82 -7.67 18.88
CA GLY A 86 8.57 -7.14 17.75
C GLY A 86 8.29 -7.86 16.43
N GLY A 87 7.10 -8.44 16.29
CA GLY A 87 6.64 -9.09 15.06
C GLY A 87 7.04 -10.56 14.91
N ARG A 88 7.55 -11.19 15.96
CA ARG A 88 7.90 -12.60 15.93
C ARG A 88 6.70 -13.52 16.01
N THR A 89 5.72 -13.15 16.85
CA THR A 89 4.45 -13.88 16.96
C THR A 89 3.26 -12.95 16.80
N TRP A 90 2.16 -13.49 16.27
CA TRP A 90 0.93 -12.80 15.96
C TRP A 90 -0.26 -13.64 16.44
N PRO A 91 -0.62 -13.56 17.74
CA PRO A 91 -1.64 -14.43 18.34
C PRO A 91 -3.03 -14.09 17.75
N LEU A 92 -3.73 -15.12 17.27
CA LEU A 92 -5.08 -14.96 16.68
C LEU A 92 -6.12 -14.41 17.65
N GLU A 93 -5.89 -14.54 18.96
CA GLU A 93 -6.71 -13.95 20.00
C GLU A 93 -6.72 -12.42 19.94
N SER A 94 -5.71 -11.81 19.34
CA SER A 94 -5.62 -10.36 19.12
C SER A 94 -6.35 -9.88 17.85
N LEU A 95 -6.91 -10.80 17.05
CA LEU A 95 -7.60 -10.45 15.83
C LEU A 95 -8.89 -9.71 16.13
N GLN A 96 -9.02 -8.52 15.55
CA GLN A 96 -10.22 -7.69 15.66
C GLN A 96 -10.81 -7.45 14.28
N VAL A 97 -12.13 -7.62 14.15
CA VAL A 97 -12.87 -7.28 12.93
C VAL A 97 -13.33 -5.83 13.02
N LEU A 98 -12.94 -5.00 12.06
CA LEU A 98 -13.31 -3.58 11.96
C LEU A 98 -14.64 -3.38 11.22
N GLY A 99 -15.02 -4.32 10.40
CA GLY A 99 -16.25 -4.32 9.63
C GLY A 99 -16.13 -5.15 8.38
N THR A 100 -17.27 -5.55 7.85
CA THR A 100 -17.31 -6.20 6.53
C THR A 100 -17.28 -5.15 5.43
N HIS A 101 -16.66 -5.48 4.32
CA HIS A 101 -16.61 -4.60 3.15
C HIS A 101 -18.02 -4.15 2.74
N GLN A 102 -18.96 -5.10 2.63
CA GLN A 102 -20.36 -4.82 2.29
C GLN A 102 -21.08 -3.97 3.34
N GLY A 103 -20.79 -4.16 4.63
CA GLY A 103 -21.39 -3.37 5.71
C GLY A 103 -20.99 -1.91 5.63
N LEU A 104 -19.70 -1.64 5.42
CA LEU A 104 -19.19 -0.29 5.26
C LEU A 104 -19.71 0.37 3.98
N GLU A 105 -19.78 -0.36 2.86
CA GLU A 105 -20.39 0.13 1.62
C GLU A 105 -21.85 0.54 1.82
N ARG A 106 -22.67 -0.31 2.44
CA ARG A 106 -24.08 0.00 2.72
C ARG A 106 -24.24 1.26 3.58
N LEU A 107 -23.35 1.46 4.56
CA LEU A 107 -23.38 2.65 5.39
C LEU A 107 -23.13 3.93 4.57
N VAL A 108 -22.17 3.88 3.65
CA VAL A 108 -21.89 4.98 2.72
C VAL A 108 -23.06 5.19 1.75
N GLU A 109 -23.59 4.10 1.17
CA GLU A 109 -24.72 4.15 0.22
C GLU A 109 -26.00 4.74 0.83
N SER A 110 -26.28 4.41 2.09
CA SER A 110 -27.44 4.94 2.81
C SER A 110 -27.34 6.43 3.13
N GLY A 111 -26.17 7.05 2.92
CA GLY A 111 -25.93 8.45 3.29
C GLY A 111 -25.80 8.68 4.79
N LEU A 112 -25.63 7.61 5.56
CA LEU A 112 -25.44 7.66 7.03
C LEU A 112 -23.96 7.81 7.42
N ALA A 113 -23.03 7.56 6.51
CA ALA A 113 -21.61 7.81 6.75
C ALA A 113 -21.37 9.33 6.89
N PRO A 114 -20.82 9.80 8.01
CA PRO A 114 -20.50 11.22 8.16
C PRO A 114 -19.35 11.64 7.24
N ASP A 115 -19.32 12.93 6.89
CA ASP A 115 -18.27 13.49 6.02
C ASP A 115 -17.00 13.87 6.82
N ALA A 116 -17.10 13.98 8.14
CA ALA A 116 -15.97 14.40 8.98
C ALA A 116 -16.10 13.87 10.42
N PRO A 117 -14.99 13.72 11.16
CA PRO A 117 -15.01 13.40 12.58
C PRO A 117 -15.66 14.55 13.40
N ALA A 118 -16.22 14.21 14.56
CA ALA A 118 -16.88 15.20 15.43
C ALA A 118 -15.90 16.20 16.06
N MET A 119 -14.61 15.86 16.15
CA MET A 119 -13.53 16.69 16.70
C MET A 119 -12.25 16.50 15.87
N PRO A 120 -11.35 17.50 15.87
CA PRO A 120 -10.06 17.39 15.22
C PRO A 120 -9.31 16.12 15.65
N LEU A 121 -8.62 15.53 14.70
CA LEU A 121 -7.73 14.39 14.92
C LEU A 121 -6.32 14.89 15.20
N ASP A 122 -5.65 14.27 16.15
CA ASP A 122 -4.21 14.48 16.37
C ASP A 122 -3.41 13.48 15.50
N TRP A 123 -3.09 13.90 14.30
CA TRP A 123 -2.32 13.11 13.32
C TRP A 123 -0.86 12.88 13.74
N THR A 124 -0.38 13.60 14.77
CA THR A 124 0.97 13.45 15.30
C THR A 124 1.04 12.48 16.47
N SER A 125 -0.12 12.10 17.03
CA SER A 125 -0.18 11.15 18.14
C SER A 125 0.48 9.82 17.76
N PRO A 126 1.37 9.27 18.56
CA PRO A 126 1.97 7.96 18.34
C PRO A 126 0.94 6.82 18.44
N ASP A 127 -0.24 7.08 18.99
CA ASP A 127 -1.33 6.12 19.15
C ASP A 127 -2.38 6.22 18.02
N PHE A 128 -2.17 7.15 17.06
CA PHE A 128 -3.08 7.37 15.95
C PHE A 128 -2.94 6.32 14.86
N CYS A 129 -4.07 5.77 14.41
CA CYS A 129 -4.13 4.87 13.27
C CYS A 129 -5.21 5.32 12.27
N VAL A 130 -4.95 5.11 10.99
CA VAL A 130 -5.91 5.35 9.92
C VAL A 130 -5.94 4.19 8.95
N THR A 131 -7.11 3.70 8.62
CA THR A 131 -7.30 2.74 7.54
C THR A 131 -8.33 3.27 6.56
N ALA A 132 -8.32 2.76 5.34
CA ALA A 132 -9.20 3.24 4.30
C ALA A 132 -9.70 2.12 3.40
N GLY A 133 -10.89 2.32 2.88
CA GLY A 133 -11.49 1.48 1.88
C GLY A 133 -12.11 2.30 0.75
N PHE A 134 -12.62 1.62 -0.24
CA PHE A 134 -13.39 2.24 -1.32
C PHE A 134 -14.55 1.34 -1.72
N GLY A 135 -15.68 1.98 -2.05
CA GLY A 135 -16.86 1.29 -2.54
C GLY A 135 -16.69 0.86 -4.00
N ALA A 136 -17.06 -0.38 -4.28
CA ALA A 136 -17.29 -0.87 -5.62
C ALA A 136 -18.43 -1.90 -5.57
N PRO A 137 -19.48 -1.80 -6.36
CA PRO A 137 -19.64 -0.92 -7.52
C PRO A 137 -19.72 0.56 -7.13
N PRO A 138 -19.64 1.47 -8.13
CA PRO A 138 -19.66 2.89 -7.85
C PRO A 138 -20.95 3.33 -7.17
N ILE A 139 -20.80 4.07 -6.07
CA ILE A 139 -21.90 4.68 -5.34
C ILE A 139 -22.27 5.98 -6.08
N ARG A 140 -23.56 6.17 -6.42
CA ARG A 140 -24.03 7.36 -7.14
C ARG A 140 -23.24 7.67 -8.43
N ASN A 141 -22.81 6.65 -9.16
CA ASN A 141 -21.94 6.74 -10.33
C ASN A 141 -20.52 7.30 -10.05
N GLN A 142 -20.07 7.22 -8.80
CA GLN A 142 -18.72 7.60 -8.39
C GLN A 142 -18.07 6.46 -7.60
N HIS A 143 -16.78 6.24 -7.80
CA HIS A 143 -15.99 5.50 -6.83
C HIS A 143 -15.67 6.45 -5.68
N LEU A 144 -16.17 6.16 -4.50
CA LEU A 144 -15.94 6.94 -3.30
C LEU A 144 -15.07 6.17 -2.32
N SER A 145 -14.14 6.89 -1.71
CA SER A 145 -13.31 6.38 -0.63
C SER A 145 -13.85 6.79 0.72
N TYR A 146 -13.60 5.96 1.69
CA TYR A 146 -13.86 6.26 3.10
C TYR A 146 -12.62 5.93 3.94
N VAL A 147 -12.55 6.56 5.10
CA VAL A 147 -11.48 6.35 6.08
C VAL A 147 -12.09 6.04 7.45
N GLN A 148 -11.37 5.25 8.23
CA GLN A 148 -11.65 5.01 9.64
C GLN A 148 -10.42 5.39 10.44
N TYR A 149 -10.62 5.98 11.61
CA TYR A 149 -9.58 6.45 12.50
C TYR A 149 -9.63 5.75 13.83
N SER A 150 -8.47 5.58 14.43
CA SER A 150 -8.33 5.17 15.83
C SER A 150 -7.43 6.16 16.56
N ARG A 151 -7.78 6.51 17.80
CA ARG A 151 -7.01 7.40 18.68
C ARG A 151 -6.28 6.62 19.78
N ASP A 152 -6.43 5.30 19.81
CA ASP A 152 -6.06 4.40 20.90
C ASP A 152 -5.34 3.12 20.41
N ARG A 153 -4.46 3.27 19.43
CA ARG A 153 -3.68 2.17 18.81
C ARG A 153 -4.56 1.11 18.15
N GLY A 154 -5.70 1.52 17.57
CA GLY A 154 -6.60 0.58 16.91
C GLY A 154 -7.38 -0.31 17.86
N GLN A 155 -7.58 0.06 19.14
CA GLN A 155 -8.47 -0.65 20.04
C GLN A 155 -9.93 -0.32 19.74
N THR A 156 -10.21 0.96 19.45
CA THR A 156 -11.50 1.43 18.95
C THR A 156 -11.35 2.18 17.65
N TRP A 157 -12.36 2.14 16.78
CA TRP A 157 -12.34 2.76 15.47
C TRP A 157 -13.57 3.64 15.26
N GLU A 158 -13.35 4.84 14.74
CA GLU A 158 -14.37 5.82 14.39
C GLU A 158 -14.55 5.85 12.85
N GLY A 159 -15.79 6.10 12.41
CA GLY A 159 -16.14 6.16 10.99
C GLY A 159 -17.02 4.99 10.53
N PRO A 160 -17.15 4.69 9.24
CA PRO A 160 -16.39 5.28 8.13
C PRO A 160 -16.76 6.73 7.85
N TYR A 161 -15.77 7.56 7.53
CA TYR A 161 -15.94 8.94 7.08
C TYR A 161 -15.75 9.00 5.58
N LEU A 162 -16.69 9.63 4.88
CA LEU A 162 -16.61 9.74 3.43
C LEU A 162 -15.58 10.81 3.02
N MET A 163 -14.64 10.42 2.17
CA MET A 163 -13.67 11.37 1.62
C MET A 163 -14.32 12.24 0.55
N PRO A 164 -14.08 13.56 0.56
CA PRO A 164 -14.66 14.45 -0.44
C PRO A 164 -14.11 14.12 -1.84
N SER A 165 -14.99 14.20 -2.85
CA SER A 165 -14.61 13.89 -4.23
C SER A 165 -13.70 14.94 -4.88
N MET A 166 -13.70 16.18 -4.38
CA MET A 166 -13.00 17.33 -4.97
C MET A 166 -13.31 17.54 -6.47
N GLY A 167 -14.49 17.08 -6.91
CA GLY A 167 -14.90 17.14 -8.31
C GLY A 167 -14.37 16.01 -9.20
N PHE A 168 -13.62 15.05 -8.65
CA PHE A 168 -13.19 13.86 -9.37
C PHE A 168 -14.32 12.83 -9.45
N ALA A 169 -14.48 12.23 -10.63
CA ALA A 169 -15.46 11.16 -10.84
C ALA A 169 -15.08 9.85 -10.19
N GLN A 170 -13.78 9.66 -9.94
CA GLN A 170 -13.23 8.45 -9.34
C GLN A 170 -12.28 8.83 -8.22
N VAL A 171 -12.57 8.36 -7.01
CA VAL A 171 -11.70 8.49 -5.83
C VAL A 171 -11.47 7.07 -5.30
N TYR A 172 -10.34 6.50 -5.68
CA TYR A 172 -9.96 5.17 -5.23
C TYR A 172 -9.35 5.25 -3.84
N GLY A 173 -9.80 4.41 -2.95
CA GLY A 173 -9.29 4.29 -1.60
C GLY A 173 -7.82 3.89 -1.54
N LYS A 174 -7.39 3.71 -0.30
CA LYS A 174 -6.04 3.33 0.08
C LYS A 174 -5.08 4.51 -0.06
N PRO A 175 -5.46 5.65 0.54
CA PRO A 175 -4.56 6.78 0.65
C PRO A 175 -3.37 6.42 1.55
N ASP A 176 -2.25 7.07 1.31
CA ASP A 176 -1.19 7.23 2.27
C ASP A 176 -1.14 8.68 2.72
N TYR A 177 -0.57 8.99 3.87
CA TYR A 177 -0.52 10.35 4.40
C TYR A 177 0.86 10.72 4.91
N LEU A 178 1.06 12.02 5.06
CA LEU A 178 2.24 12.61 5.62
C LEU A 178 1.84 13.79 6.52
N VAL A 179 2.42 13.87 7.70
CA VAL A 179 2.29 15.02 8.58
C VAL A 179 3.55 15.85 8.50
N ARG A 180 3.42 17.14 8.18
CA ARG A 180 4.53 18.08 8.13
C ARG A 180 4.82 18.66 9.52
N PRO A 181 6.05 19.17 9.76
CA PRO A 181 6.41 19.78 11.04
C PRO A 181 5.55 20.99 11.43
N ASP A 182 4.94 21.67 10.47
CA ASP A 182 4.01 22.78 10.68
C ASP A 182 2.56 22.36 10.98
N GLY A 183 2.32 21.06 11.11
CA GLY A 183 1.00 20.47 11.40
C GLY A 183 0.11 20.26 10.18
N LEU A 184 0.54 20.68 8.99
CA LEU A 184 -0.21 20.38 7.76
C LEU A 184 -0.19 18.88 7.48
N VAL A 185 -1.36 18.29 7.32
CA VAL A 185 -1.51 16.89 6.90
C VAL A 185 -1.76 16.84 5.40
N LEU A 186 -0.97 16.06 4.71
CA LEU A 186 -1.14 15.75 3.29
C LEU A 186 -1.66 14.32 3.13
N LEU A 187 -2.73 14.15 2.37
CA LEU A 187 -3.31 12.85 2.06
C LEU A 187 -3.21 12.60 0.54
N PHE A 188 -2.61 11.49 0.17
CA PHE A 188 -2.31 11.15 -1.23
C PHE A 188 -3.35 10.15 -1.75
N MET A 189 -4.26 10.63 -2.58
CA MET A 189 -5.40 9.86 -3.09
C MET A 189 -5.20 9.48 -4.55
N THR A 190 -5.47 8.24 -4.92
CA THR A 190 -5.60 7.87 -6.33
C THR A 190 -6.95 8.35 -6.84
N VAL A 191 -6.96 9.18 -7.87
CA VAL A 191 -8.18 9.76 -8.46
C VAL A 191 -8.19 9.63 -9.98
N GLY A 192 -9.38 9.77 -10.57
CA GLY A 192 -9.57 9.77 -12.02
C GLY A 192 -10.60 10.80 -12.48
N ARG A 193 -10.38 11.36 -13.68
CA ARG A 193 -11.29 12.33 -14.31
C ARG A 193 -12.30 11.69 -15.26
N GLY A 194 -12.00 10.50 -15.77
CA GLY A 194 -12.86 9.80 -16.71
C GLY A 194 -14.08 9.16 -16.04
N PRO A 195 -15.06 8.73 -16.83
CA PRO A 195 -16.23 8.02 -16.32
C PRO A 195 -15.80 6.74 -15.60
N VAL A 196 -16.57 6.37 -14.59
CA VAL A 196 -16.37 5.11 -13.89
C VAL A 196 -16.59 3.96 -14.88
N SER A 197 -15.55 3.19 -15.16
CA SER A 197 -15.66 1.96 -15.91
C SER A 197 -15.37 0.77 -14.99
N ALA A 198 -16.00 -0.36 -15.30
CA ALA A 198 -15.78 -1.61 -14.58
C ALA A 198 -14.33 -2.17 -14.75
N SER A 199 -13.55 -1.61 -15.66
CA SER A 199 -12.16 -1.98 -15.88
C SER A 199 -11.23 -0.83 -15.51
N TYR A 200 -10.17 -1.11 -14.78
CA TYR A 200 -9.05 -0.21 -14.49
C TYR A 200 -8.33 0.32 -15.75
N ASN A 201 -8.76 -0.09 -16.92
CA ASN A 201 -8.14 0.19 -18.22
C ASN A 201 -8.54 1.53 -18.83
N THR A 202 -9.35 2.33 -18.18
CA THR A 202 -9.67 3.66 -18.68
C THR A 202 -8.72 4.68 -18.11
N ALA A 203 -7.63 4.82 -18.79
CA ALA A 203 -6.55 5.79 -18.60
C ALA A 203 -7.01 7.14 -18.04
N SER A 204 -6.21 7.68 -17.15
CA SER A 204 -6.22 9.01 -16.54
C SER A 204 -6.25 8.97 -15.02
N LEU A 205 -5.72 7.90 -14.43
CA LEU A 205 -5.52 7.86 -12.98
C LEU A 205 -4.25 8.61 -12.61
N PHE A 206 -4.30 9.37 -11.55
CA PHE A 206 -3.19 10.12 -11.00
C PHE A 206 -3.35 10.28 -9.48
N ILE A 207 -2.32 10.79 -8.82
CA ILE A 207 -2.37 11.07 -7.39
C ILE A 207 -2.82 12.51 -7.19
N ALA A 208 -3.94 12.70 -6.51
CA ALA A 208 -4.35 13.99 -5.97
C ALA A 208 -3.83 14.12 -4.53
N VAL A 209 -3.32 15.29 -4.19
CA VAL A 209 -2.86 15.64 -2.86
C VAL A 209 -3.93 16.50 -2.20
N TYR A 210 -4.53 15.96 -1.15
CA TYR A 210 -5.46 16.69 -0.30
C TYR A 210 -4.73 17.20 0.92
N ALA A 211 -5.16 18.34 1.45
CA ALA A 211 -4.55 18.96 2.62
C ALA A 211 -5.59 19.30 3.68
N THR A 212 -5.21 19.21 4.94
CA THR A 212 -5.97 19.70 6.09
C THR A 212 -5.06 20.35 7.13
N THR A 213 -5.55 21.45 7.74
CA THR A 213 -4.90 22.15 8.86
C THR A 213 -5.75 22.13 10.12
N ASP A 214 -6.94 21.54 10.07
CA ASP A 214 -7.93 21.49 11.14
C ASP A 214 -8.15 20.07 11.70
N GLY A 215 -7.15 19.20 11.53
CA GLY A 215 -7.21 17.83 12.01
C GLY A 215 -8.15 16.92 11.23
N GLY A 216 -8.43 17.22 9.95
CA GLY A 216 -9.27 16.39 9.10
C GLY A 216 -10.76 16.69 9.17
N LEU A 217 -11.16 17.81 9.79
CA LEU A 217 -12.54 18.28 9.76
C LEU A 217 -12.93 18.75 8.36
N THR A 218 -11.99 19.45 7.69
CA THR A 218 -12.14 19.86 6.29
C THR A 218 -10.91 19.46 5.49
N TRP A 219 -11.13 19.22 4.21
CA TRP A 219 -10.08 18.87 3.24
C TRP A 219 -10.14 19.83 2.06
N GLU A 220 -8.98 20.22 1.55
CA GLU A 220 -8.86 20.98 0.31
C GLU A 220 -7.98 20.23 -0.71
N TYR A 221 -8.25 20.44 -1.99
CA TYR A 221 -7.37 19.98 -3.04
C TYR A 221 -6.16 20.91 -3.16
N LEU A 222 -4.97 20.36 -2.89
CA LEU A 222 -3.72 21.13 -2.94
C LEU A 222 -3.04 21.05 -4.31
N SER A 223 -2.85 19.83 -4.82
CA SER A 223 -2.08 19.60 -6.05
C SER A 223 -2.30 18.19 -6.61
N SER A 224 -1.59 17.85 -7.68
CA SER A 224 -1.57 16.49 -8.23
C SER A 224 -0.18 16.05 -8.65
N ILE A 225 0.07 14.74 -8.53
CA ILE A 225 1.28 14.08 -9.01
C ILE A 225 0.91 13.30 -10.27
N HIS A 226 1.47 13.71 -11.37
CA HIS A 226 1.39 13.01 -12.65
C HIS A 226 2.47 13.54 -13.59
N ARG A 227 2.80 12.77 -14.59
CA ARG A 227 3.57 13.24 -15.75
C ARG A 227 2.88 12.79 -17.04
N ALA A 228 3.31 13.39 -18.14
CA ALA A 228 2.82 12.95 -19.43
C ALA A 228 3.02 11.44 -19.60
N ALA A 229 2.02 10.77 -20.11
CA ALA A 229 2.09 9.35 -20.40
C ALA A 229 3.29 9.08 -21.35
N PRO A 230 4.13 8.08 -21.03
CA PRO A 230 5.27 7.73 -21.88
C PRO A 230 4.79 7.19 -23.25
N ASP A 231 3.60 6.61 -23.29
CA ASP A 231 2.95 6.10 -24.48
C ASP A 231 1.44 5.94 -24.25
N ARG A 232 0.71 5.49 -25.28
CA ARG A 232 -0.76 5.33 -25.26
C ARG A 232 -1.26 4.18 -24.38
N ASP A 233 -0.39 3.24 -24.01
CA ASP A 233 -0.75 2.07 -23.21
C ASP A 233 -0.56 2.32 -21.72
N PHE A 234 -0.06 3.51 -21.33
CA PHE A 234 0.12 3.90 -19.95
C PHE A 234 -1.24 4.16 -19.26
N VAL A 235 -1.50 3.43 -18.18
CA VAL A 235 -2.77 3.49 -17.45
C VAL A 235 -2.81 4.64 -16.43
N GLY A 236 -1.68 4.95 -15.79
CA GLY A 236 -1.62 6.07 -14.85
C GLY A 236 -0.74 5.80 -13.63
N HIS A 237 -0.86 6.70 -12.65
CA HIS A 237 -0.18 6.65 -11.37
C HIS A 237 -1.15 6.25 -10.26
N PHE A 238 -0.78 5.24 -9.46
CA PHE A 238 -1.61 4.67 -8.41
C PHE A 238 -0.85 4.59 -7.10
N TYR A 239 -1.56 4.50 -5.99
CA TYR A 239 -1.06 4.07 -4.70
C TYR A 239 0.26 4.73 -4.32
N ALA A 240 0.14 5.97 -3.90
CA ALA A 240 1.27 6.76 -3.44
C ALA A 240 1.85 6.20 -2.13
N SER A 241 3.16 6.31 -1.99
CA SER A 241 3.85 6.10 -0.72
C SER A 241 4.77 7.28 -0.46
N PRO A 242 4.39 8.22 0.41
CA PRO A 242 5.16 9.41 0.73
C PRO A 242 6.21 9.17 1.82
N THR A 243 7.27 9.98 1.80
CA THR A 243 8.18 10.15 2.93
C THR A 243 8.69 11.59 2.98
N LEU A 244 8.96 12.11 4.19
CA LEU A 244 9.52 13.44 4.42
C LEU A 244 11.02 13.32 4.65
N LEU A 245 11.81 14.03 3.85
CA LEU A 245 13.25 14.15 4.04
C LEU A 245 13.59 15.12 5.17
N SER A 246 14.79 14.99 5.72
CA SER A 246 15.26 15.82 6.84
C SER A 246 15.35 17.33 6.51
N ASP A 247 15.48 17.67 5.23
CA ASP A 247 15.52 19.06 4.75
C ASP A 247 14.12 19.63 4.41
N GLY A 248 13.07 18.86 4.64
CA GLY A 248 11.68 19.26 4.41
C GLY A 248 11.15 18.97 3.00
N ARG A 249 11.95 18.45 2.10
CA ARG A 249 11.47 17.95 0.82
C ARG A 249 10.61 16.69 1.02
N ILE A 250 9.62 16.50 0.17
CA ILE A 250 8.72 15.35 0.20
C ILE A 250 9.03 14.47 -1.00
N LEU A 251 9.29 13.19 -0.76
CA LEU A 251 9.36 12.17 -1.82
C LEU A 251 8.07 11.37 -1.84
N VAL A 252 7.60 11.03 -3.03
CA VAL A 252 6.43 10.17 -3.23
C VAL A 252 6.72 9.13 -4.29
N ALA A 253 6.68 7.87 -3.90
CA ALA A 253 6.71 6.76 -4.85
C ALA A 253 5.30 6.45 -5.34
N THR A 254 5.14 6.17 -6.62
CA THR A 254 3.85 5.81 -7.24
C THR A 254 3.98 4.53 -8.05
N ARG A 255 2.97 3.69 -8.00
CA ARG A 255 2.83 2.58 -8.94
C ARG A 255 2.46 3.10 -10.32
N CYS A 256 3.16 2.62 -11.32
CA CYS A 256 2.88 2.85 -12.72
C CYS A 256 2.67 1.52 -13.43
N HIS A 257 1.80 1.47 -14.42
CA HIS A 257 1.68 0.26 -15.22
C HIS A 257 1.10 0.55 -16.61
N HIS A 258 1.40 -0.36 -17.53
CA HIS A 258 0.69 -0.57 -18.77
C HIS A 258 -0.41 -1.64 -18.53
N HIS A 259 -0.48 -2.66 -19.35
CA HIS A 259 -1.28 -3.83 -19.06
C HIS A 259 -0.53 -4.75 -18.07
N PHE A 260 -1.28 -5.25 -17.10
CA PHE A 260 -0.76 -6.22 -16.13
C PHE A 260 -0.12 -7.44 -16.81
N PRO A 261 1.07 -7.92 -16.41
CA PRO A 261 1.81 -7.57 -15.18
C PRO A 261 2.89 -6.50 -15.36
N SER A 262 2.92 -5.73 -16.44
CA SER A 262 3.94 -4.72 -16.68
C SER A 262 3.77 -3.52 -15.74
N GLU A 263 4.41 -3.59 -14.58
CA GLU A 263 4.32 -2.61 -13.51
C GLU A 263 5.72 -2.16 -13.07
N TRP A 264 5.85 -0.87 -12.74
CA TRP A 264 7.07 -0.29 -12.19
C TRP A 264 6.75 0.80 -11.18
N THR A 265 7.78 1.30 -10.50
CA THR A 265 7.66 2.39 -9.54
C THR A 265 8.39 3.63 -10.03
N GLU A 266 7.74 4.78 -9.98
CA GLU A 266 8.32 6.11 -10.22
C GLU A 266 8.33 6.93 -8.94
N LEU A 267 9.39 7.77 -8.80
CA LEU A 267 9.59 8.65 -7.67
C LEU A 267 9.43 10.10 -8.11
N PHE A 268 8.72 10.86 -7.29
CA PHE A 268 8.50 12.30 -7.43
C PHE A 268 8.95 13.05 -6.19
N GLU A 269 9.36 14.31 -6.36
CA GLU A 269 9.80 15.20 -5.28
C GLU A 269 9.01 16.49 -5.30
N SER A 270 8.71 17.01 -4.11
CA SER A 270 8.24 18.38 -3.89
C SER A 270 9.18 19.11 -2.93
N ALA A 271 9.62 20.31 -3.33
CA ALA A 271 10.43 21.20 -2.53
C ALA A 271 9.62 22.38 -1.93
N ASP A 272 8.32 22.44 -2.21
CA ASP A 272 7.43 23.55 -1.83
C ASP A 272 6.25 23.12 -0.94
N GLY A 273 6.44 22.01 -0.24
CA GLY A 273 5.48 21.47 0.70
C GLY A 273 4.28 20.80 0.09
N GLY A 274 4.45 20.18 -1.06
CA GLY A 274 3.42 19.40 -1.75
C GLY A 274 2.61 20.20 -2.79
N ARG A 275 3.01 21.44 -3.10
CA ARG A 275 2.29 22.28 -4.09
C ARG A 275 2.65 21.96 -5.53
N THR A 276 3.93 21.64 -5.77
CA THR A 276 4.38 21.21 -7.09
C THR A 276 5.27 19.96 -7.00
N TRP A 277 5.31 19.18 -8.08
CA TRP A 277 5.98 17.89 -8.10
C TRP A 277 6.85 17.75 -9.34
N GLN A 278 8.04 17.21 -9.14
CA GLN A 278 8.98 16.91 -10.20
C GLN A 278 9.31 15.40 -10.20
N PHE A 279 9.40 14.83 -11.39
CA PHE A 279 9.89 13.46 -11.54
C PHE A 279 11.36 13.39 -11.14
N VAL A 280 11.72 12.45 -10.29
CA VAL A 280 13.10 12.21 -9.84
C VAL A 280 13.72 11.04 -10.60
N SER A 281 13.14 9.86 -10.48
CA SER A 281 13.70 8.65 -11.04
C SER A 281 12.67 7.54 -11.22
N ARG A 282 13.04 6.53 -11.97
CA ARG A 282 12.37 5.23 -12.00
C ARG A 282 13.11 4.29 -11.06
N VAL A 283 12.41 3.77 -10.07
CA VAL A 283 12.99 2.94 -9.00
C VAL A 283 13.38 1.55 -9.51
N ASN A 284 12.53 0.94 -10.34
CA ASN A 284 12.70 -0.41 -10.88
C ASN A 284 12.07 -0.52 -12.26
N ASP A 285 12.35 -1.61 -12.99
CA ASP A 285 11.71 -1.91 -14.26
C ASP A 285 10.49 -2.83 -14.10
N TRP A 286 10.48 -3.61 -13.02
CA TRP A 286 9.41 -4.53 -12.68
C TRP A 286 9.18 -4.46 -11.18
N GLY A 287 7.97 -4.18 -10.77
CA GLY A 287 7.58 -4.22 -9.37
C GLY A 287 6.81 -3.01 -8.88
N ALA A 288 5.63 -3.30 -8.33
CA ALA A 288 4.71 -2.38 -7.66
C ALA A 288 3.52 -3.15 -7.08
N PRO A 289 2.67 -2.54 -6.24
CA PRO A 289 2.94 -1.32 -5.49
C PRO A 289 3.94 -1.56 -4.37
N GLY A 290 4.49 -0.50 -3.83
CA GLY A 290 5.50 -0.58 -2.79
C GLY A 290 5.39 0.46 -1.71
N SER A 291 6.29 0.38 -0.74
CA SER A 291 6.41 1.25 0.42
C SER A 291 7.76 1.94 0.42
N LEU A 292 7.73 3.27 0.46
CA LEU A 292 8.90 4.13 0.57
C LEU A 292 9.15 4.45 2.05
N LEU A 293 10.41 4.40 2.48
CA LEU A 293 10.82 4.61 3.86
C LEU A 293 12.13 5.39 3.93
N LEU A 294 12.18 6.47 4.72
CA LEU A 294 13.40 7.15 5.09
C LEU A 294 14.01 6.51 6.33
N LEU A 295 15.26 6.07 6.25
CA LEU A 295 16.03 5.55 7.38
C LEU A 295 16.62 6.67 8.22
N ASP A 296 17.05 6.34 9.45
CA ASP A 296 17.64 7.31 10.37
C ASP A 296 19.02 7.82 9.94
N ASP A 297 19.70 7.08 9.06
CA ASP A 297 20.98 7.45 8.46
C ASP A 297 20.83 8.28 7.16
N GLY A 298 19.59 8.60 6.76
CA GLY A 298 19.28 9.40 5.57
C GLY A 298 19.09 8.59 4.29
N ARG A 299 19.38 7.29 4.28
CA ARG A 299 19.09 6.45 3.12
C ARG A 299 17.58 6.27 2.92
N VAL A 300 17.18 6.12 1.69
CA VAL A 300 15.79 5.85 1.30
C VAL A 300 15.67 4.41 0.84
N VAL A 301 14.71 3.69 1.40
CA VAL A 301 14.41 2.28 1.05
C VAL A 301 13.06 2.21 0.36
N MET A 302 12.99 1.48 -0.74
CA MET A 302 11.76 1.11 -1.44
C MET A 302 11.58 -0.40 -1.39
N VAL A 303 10.50 -0.88 -0.76
CA VAL A 303 10.12 -2.31 -0.76
C VAL A 303 8.90 -2.49 -1.64
N TYR A 304 8.87 -3.51 -2.50
CA TYR A 304 7.80 -3.70 -3.47
C TYR A 304 7.55 -5.17 -3.81
N GLY A 305 6.32 -5.45 -4.29
CA GLY A 305 5.97 -6.74 -4.87
C GLY A 305 6.62 -6.92 -6.24
N TYR A 306 7.20 -8.08 -6.49
CA TYR A 306 7.81 -8.45 -7.77
C TYR A 306 6.99 -9.56 -8.41
N ARG A 307 6.32 -9.24 -9.54
CA ARG A 307 5.26 -10.05 -10.15
C ARG A 307 5.68 -10.71 -11.47
N VAL A 308 6.96 -10.91 -11.63
CA VAL A 308 7.56 -11.63 -12.76
C VAL A 308 8.35 -12.79 -12.18
N GLU A 309 8.33 -13.94 -12.88
CA GLU A 309 9.03 -15.15 -12.41
C GLU A 309 10.56 -14.90 -12.27
N PRO A 310 11.15 -15.29 -11.13
CA PRO A 310 10.54 -15.83 -9.91
C PRO A 310 9.86 -14.74 -9.07
N GLU A 311 8.54 -14.91 -8.87
CA GLU A 311 7.72 -13.94 -8.15
C GLU A 311 8.14 -13.84 -6.68
N GLY A 312 7.98 -12.64 -6.11
CA GLY A 312 8.37 -12.44 -4.74
C GLY A 312 8.29 -11.01 -4.23
N ILE A 313 9.17 -10.69 -3.30
CA ILE A 313 9.32 -9.36 -2.70
C ILE A 313 10.74 -8.88 -2.91
N ARG A 314 10.89 -7.63 -3.30
CA ARG A 314 12.18 -6.98 -3.54
C ARG A 314 12.29 -5.68 -2.77
N ALA A 315 13.53 -5.20 -2.63
CA ALA A 315 13.80 -3.85 -2.14
C ALA A 315 14.93 -3.20 -2.95
N ARG A 316 15.02 -1.88 -2.86
CA ARG A 316 16.14 -1.08 -3.34
C ARG A 316 16.46 0.00 -2.32
N VAL A 317 17.72 0.40 -2.27
CA VAL A 317 18.23 1.44 -1.40
C VAL A 317 18.81 2.56 -2.24
N SER A 318 18.54 3.79 -1.86
CA SER A 318 19.13 5.00 -2.43
C SER A 318 19.89 5.75 -1.33
N GLU A 319 21.08 6.25 -1.68
CA GLU A 319 21.94 7.08 -0.83
C GLU A 319 21.92 8.56 -1.23
N ASP A 320 21.09 8.92 -2.23
CA ASP A 320 21.06 10.24 -2.87
C ASP A 320 19.62 10.77 -3.06
N ASP A 321 18.76 10.54 -2.07
CA ASP A 321 17.35 10.96 -2.06
C ASP A 321 16.54 10.41 -3.25
N GLY A 322 16.83 9.19 -3.65
CA GLY A 322 16.11 8.52 -4.73
C GLY A 322 16.52 8.90 -6.14
N ARG A 323 17.61 9.65 -6.35
CA ARG A 323 18.13 9.99 -7.69
C ARG A 323 18.73 8.79 -8.38
N SER A 324 19.41 7.94 -7.63
CA SER A 324 19.90 6.64 -8.09
C SER A 324 19.57 5.54 -7.09
N TRP A 325 19.58 4.30 -7.57
CA TRP A 325 19.19 3.13 -6.78
C TRP A 325 20.26 2.05 -6.88
N GLY A 326 20.62 1.53 -5.71
CA GLY A 326 21.56 0.41 -5.58
C GLY A 326 21.03 -0.90 -6.16
N PRO A 327 21.75 -2.00 -5.96
CA PRO A 327 21.31 -3.33 -6.38
C PRO A 327 19.91 -3.66 -5.83
N GLU A 328 19.14 -4.41 -6.61
CA GLU A 328 17.88 -4.98 -6.12
C GLU A 328 18.17 -6.02 -5.04
N LEU A 329 17.54 -5.87 -3.88
CA LEU A 329 17.61 -6.82 -2.79
C LEU A 329 16.49 -7.85 -2.94
N ILE A 330 16.82 -9.10 -3.13
CA ILE A 330 15.87 -10.22 -3.20
C ILE A 330 15.49 -10.60 -1.78
N LEU A 331 14.33 -10.14 -1.31
CA LEU A 331 13.80 -10.53 0.00
C LEU A 331 13.09 -11.88 -0.09
N ARG A 332 12.25 -12.10 -1.10
CA ARG A 332 11.57 -13.37 -1.41
C ARG A 332 11.60 -13.60 -2.91
N ASP A 333 11.69 -14.86 -3.34
CA ASP A 333 11.57 -15.31 -4.72
C ASP A 333 10.94 -16.72 -4.84
N ASP A 334 10.17 -17.08 -3.82
CA ASP A 334 9.47 -18.33 -3.68
C ASP A 334 7.95 -18.18 -3.82
N GLY A 335 7.51 -17.15 -4.53
CA GLY A 335 6.10 -16.95 -4.87
C GLY A 335 5.54 -18.09 -5.71
N GLY A 336 4.31 -18.46 -5.47
CA GLY A 336 3.59 -19.48 -6.24
C GLY A 336 2.83 -18.92 -7.44
N SER A 337 2.63 -17.61 -7.47
CA SER A 337 2.05 -16.86 -8.58
C SER A 337 2.33 -15.36 -8.42
N LEU A 338 2.04 -14.62 -9.50
CA LEU A 338 2.23 -13.16 -9.58
C LEU A 338 1.34 -12.33 -8.60
N ASP A 339 0.36 -12.95 -7.93
CA ASP A 339 -0.54 -12.25 -7.02
C ASP A 339 0.08 -12.15 -5.62
N VAL A 340 1.07 -11.30 -5.48
CA VAL A 340 1.86 -11.02 -4.26
C VAL A 340 2.13 -9.52 -4.13
N GLY A 341 2.57 -9.08 -2.95
CA GLY A 341 3.05 -7.72 -2.72
C GLY A 341 2.11 -6.85 -1.90
N TYR A 342 1.81 -5.64 -2.36
CA TYR A 342 1.14 -4.60 -1.60
C TYR A 342 1.81 -4.41 -0.24
N THR A 343 3.08 -4.05 -0.32
CA THR A 343 3.98 -4.00 0.82
C THR A 343 3.75 -2.76 1.68
N ARG A 344 3.96 -2.90 3.00
CA ARG A 344 4.16 -1.80 3.92
C ARG A 344 5.42 -2.04 4.74
N ALA A 345 6.37 -1.11 4.70
CA ALA A 345 7.62 -1.18 5.43
C ALA A 345 7.63 -0.21 6.60
N VAL A 346 8.24 -0.64 7.70
CA VAL A 346 8.43 0.16 8.93
C VAL A 346 9.85 -0.01 9.43
N LYS A 347 10.34 1.02 10.13
CA LYS A 347 11.64 0.94 10.82
C LYS A 347 11.51 0.11 12.08
N LEU A 348 12.51 -0.71 12.34
CA LEU A 348 12.73 -1.38 13.62
C LEU A 348 14.00 -0.86 14.29
N PRO A 349 14.16 -1.07 15.61
CA PRO A 349 15.40 -0.75 16.30
C PRO A 349 16.62 -1.43 15.65
N GLY A 350 17.78 -0.75 15.73
CA GLY A 350 19.03 -1.28 15.17
C GLY A 350 19.20 -1.13 13.66
N GLY A 351 18.42 -0.22 13.02
CA GLY A 351 18.55 0.05 11.59
C GLY A 351 17.92 -1.01 10.69
N LYS A 352 17.16 -1.93 11.26
CA LYS A 352 16.42 -2.94 10.52
C LYS A 352 15.11 -2.38 9.96
N VAL A 353 14.64 -3.00 8.89
CA VAL A 353 13.34 -2.76 8.27
C VAL A 353 12.51 -4.02 8.34
N MET A 354 11.26 -3.88 8.76
CA MET A 354 10.25 -4.93 8.63
C MET A 354 9.27 -4.52 7.53
N ALA A 355 9.10 -5.39 6.55
CA ALA A 355 8.12 -5.22 5.49
C ALA A 355 7.04 -6.29 5.62
N ALA A 356 5.79 -5.87 5.83
CA ALA A 356 4.62 -6.72 5.77
C ALA A 356 4.02 -6.69 4.36
N TYR A 357 3.49 -7.81 3.91
CA TYR A 357 2.90 -7.98 2.57
C TYR A 357 1.96 -9.18 2.53
N TYR A 358 1.11 -9.26 1.51
CA TYR A 358 0.45 -10.53 1.24
C TYR A 358 1.28 -11.36 0.27
N PHE A 359 1.19 -12.68 0.44
CA PHE A 359 2.04 -13.61 -0.26
C PHE A 359 1.31 -14.92 -0.55
N ASN A 360 1.82 -15.67 -1.50
CA ASN A 360 1.51 -17.07 -1.74
C ASN A 360 2.84 -17.81 -1.99
N ARG A 361 2.92 -19.07 -1.62
CA ARG A 361 4.16 -19.84 -1.70
C ARG A 361 4.06 -20.94 -2.75
N SER A 362 5.10 -21.12 -3.55
CA SER A 362 5.18 -22.18 -4.56
C SER A 362 5.09 -23.61 -3.98
N ASN A 363 5.42 -23.76 -2.70
CA ASN A 363 5.34 -25.03 -1.96
C ASN A 363 4.12 -25.13 -1.03
N ASP A 364 3.12 -24.29 -1.20
CA ASP A 364 1.88 -24.36 -0.40
C ASP A 364 1.14 -25.69 -0.66
N PRO A 365 0.56 -26.34 0.37
CA PRO A 365 -0.25 -27.53 0.19
C PRO A 365 -1.45 -27.34 -0.74
N VAL A 366 -2.03 -26.14 -0.75
CA VAL A 366 -3.08 -25.75 -1.70
C VAL A 366 -2.43 -25.21 -2.96
N GLN A 367 -2.52 -25.95 -4.05
CA GLN A 367 -1.86 -25.60 -5.33
C GLN A 367 -2.76 -24.83 -6.31
N VAL A 368 -3.92 -24.38 -5.88
CA VAL A 368 -4.80 -23.59 -6.71
C VAL A 368 -4.26 -22.16 -6.81
N ASN A 369 -3.99 -21.74 -8.04
CA ASN A 369 -3.54 -20.38 -8.37
C ASN A 369 -2.31 -19.92 -7.59
N GLY A 370 -1.39 -20.85 -7.28
CA GLY A 370 -0.12 -20.57 -6.60
C GLY A 370 -0.15 -20.63 -5.07
N GLY A 371 -1.24 -21.10 -4.46
CA GLY A 371 -1.30 -21.32 -3.01
C GLY A 371 -2.19 -20.33 -2.25
N VAL A 372 -2.30 -20.54 -0.94
CA VAL A 372 -3.09 -19.71 -0.04
C VAL A 372 -2.52 -18.30 0.05
N ARG A 373 -3.38 -17.31 -0.19
CA ARG A 373 -3.02 -15.90 0.06
C ARG A 373 -3.03 -15.65 1.55
N HIS A 374 -1.86 -15.28 2.06
CA HIS A 374 -1.61 -15.07 3.49
C HIS A 374 -0.81 -13.78 3.73
N ILE A 375 -0.81 -13.31 4.95
CA ILE A 375 0.00 -12.15 5.34
C ILE A 375 1.33 -12.64 5.92
N ALA A 376 2.41 -12.11 5.37
CA ALA A 376 3.77 -12.43 5.77
C ALA A 376 4.58 -11.15 5.98
N ALA A 377 5.73 -11.29 6.61
CA ALA A 377 6.70 -10.23 6.75
C ALA A 377 8.12 -10.72 6.53
N THR A 378 9.00 -9.79 6.16
CA THR A 378 10.44 -9.99 6.14
C THR A 378 11.11 -8.88 6.94
N VAL A 379 12.01 -9.27 7.85
CA VAL A 379 12.92 -8.36 8.54
C VAL A 379 14.30 -8.48 7.90
N PHE A 380 14.93 -7.35 7.61
CA PHE A 380 16.25 -7.32 6.97
C PHE A 380 16.98 -6.01 7.29
N THR A 381 18.29 -5.97 7.09
CA THR A 381 19.11 -4.75 7.09
C THR A 381 19.32 -4.30 5.65
N PRO A 382 18.86 -3.08 5.28
CA PRO A 382 18.99 -2.53 3.94
C PRO A 382 20.43 -2.14 3.59
#